data_e5312a464f6de817ed3c71b1ca282f8a
#
_entry.id   e5312a464f6de817ed3c71b1ca282f8a
#
_cell.length_a   1.000
_cell.length_b   1.000
_cell.length_c   1.000
_cell.angle_alpha   90.00
_cell.angle_beta   90.00
_cell.angle_gamma   90.00
#
_symmetry.space_group_name_H-M   'P 1'
#
loop_
_entity.id
_entity.type
_entity.pdbx_description
1 polymer ?
#
loop_
_entity_poly.entity_id
_entity_poly.type
_entity_poly.pdbx_seq_one_letter_code
_entity_poly.pdbx_strand_id
1 'polypeptide(L)'
;MSLMSKLLSATVIATLSLSAGTSEAEVKDYIKNHMVNNSRIKVVSVDMISKKELDNPKGWEAYFVNIHAEVKKTPTVSDKVNVPETIFVKDGFAVPTLINMKTGKDLKSQLKPDLDIKLYDDKHLFAGNKDAKHKILVFSDPQCPFCKEIVPKIYKAVKENPKTFALYYYHMPLLRIHPVSDAISRAMVIEQKKGHFDRVIDMYSLKFNPQERNATKILGKINKKYNLNIAEKDIDAKDIADELKHDQDTATKSMVAGTPTIYLDGKWDRTREAYKKLIP
;
A
#
# COMPACT_ATOMS: atom_id res chain seq x y z
N MET A 1 -61.34 -5.86 -56.05
CA MET A 1 -61.48 -6.43 -54.68
C MET A 1 -60.07 -6.53 -54.10
N SER A 2 -59.79 -5.65 -53.21
CA SER A 2 -58.45 -5.46 -52.64
C SER A 2 -58.32 -6.27 -51.34
N LEU A 3 -57.30 -7.15 -51.24
CA LEU A 3 -56.91 -7.83 -50.01
C LEU A 3 -55.79 -7.04 -49.41
N MET A 4 -56.07 -6.30 -48.34
CA MET A 4 -55.05 -5.66 -47.46
C MET A 4 -54.46 -6.71 -46.57
N SER A 5 -53.21 -7.04 -46.82
CA SER A 5 -52.38 -7.83 -45.93
C SER A 5 -51.92 -6.96 -44.75
N LYS A 6 -52.34 -7.30 -43.51
CA LYS A 6 -51.84 -6.70 -42.26
C LYS A 6 -50.56 -7.38 -41.87
N LEU A 7 -49.40 -6.71 -42.05
CA LEU A 7 -48.13 -7.08 -41.38
C LEU A 7 -48.22 -6.64 -39.92
N LEU A 8 -48.31 -7.60 -39.02
CA LEU A 8 -48.00 -7.39 -37.61
C LEU A 8 -46.48 -7.41 -37.44
N SER A 9 -45.89 -6.25 -37.28
CA SER A 9 -44.48 -6.15 -36.81
C SER A 9 -44.46 -6.41 -35.33
N ALA A 10 -44.00 -7.60 -34.93
CA ALA A 10 -43.66 -7.90 -33.54
C ALA A 10 -42.32 -7.24 -33.19
N THR A 11 -42.39 -6.11 -32.51
CA THR A 11 -41.18 -5.48 -31.92
C THR A 11 -40.74 -6.31 -30.71
N VAL A 12 -39.73 -7.13 -30.89
CA VAL A 12 -39.05 -7.80 -29.76
C VAL A 12 -38.26 -6.75 -29.03
N ILE A 13 -38.81 -6.26 -27.93
CA ILE A 13 -38.06 -5.45 -26.96
C ILE A 13 -37.16 -6.43 -26.20
N ALA A 14 -35.91 -6.55 -26.66
CA ALA A 14 -34.87 -7.21 -25.87
C ALA A 14 -34.60 -6.32 -24.63
N THR A 15 -35.23 -6.66 -23.51
CA THR A 15 -34.82 -6.12 -22.21
C THR A 15 -33.45 -6.67 -21.89
N LEU A 16 -32.41 -5.90 -22.22
CA LEU A 16 -31.10 -6.06 -21.61
C LEU A 16 -31.27 -5.80 -20.11
N SER A 17 -31.48 -6.88 -19.34
CA SER A 17 -31.27 -6.82 -17.91
C SER A 17 -29.78 -6.58 -17.68
N LEU A 18 -29.37 -5.31 -17.58
CA LEU A 18 -28.12 -4.97 -16.90
C LEU A 18 -28.33 -5.51 -15.48
N SER A 19 -27.67 -6.60 -15.16
CA SER A 19 -27.48 -6.97 -13.76
C SER A 19 -26.63 -5.83 -13.17
N ALA A 20 -27.30 -4.93 -12.45
CA ALA A 20 -26.60 -3.92 -11.69
C ALA A 20 -25.71 -4.68 -10.68
N GLY A 21 -24.39 -4.63 -10.87
CA GLY A 21 -23.45 -5.20 -9.92
C GLY A 21 -23.69 -4.60 -8.55
N THR A 22 -23.25 -5.29 -7.51
CA THR A 22 -23.39 -4.81 -6.12
C THR A 22 -22.77 -3.42 -6.00
N SER A 23 -23.52 -2.46 -5.46
CA SER A 23 -23.05 -1.08 -5.31
C SER A 23 -22.07 -0.95 -4.14
N GLU A 24 -21.22 0.07 -4.19
CA GLU A 24 -20.31 0.39 -3.05
C GLU A 24 -21.08 0.68 -1.76
N ALA A 25 -22.28 1.25 -1.87
CA ALA A 25 -23.14 1.55 -0.72
C ALA A 25 -23.60 0.27 -0.03
N GLU A 26 -24.03 -0.72 -0.81
CA GLU A 26 -24.43 -2.05 -0.28
C GLU A 26 -23.26 -2.77 0.40
N VAL A 27 -22.05 -2.70 -0.18
CA VAL A 27 -20.86 -3.29 0.43
C VAL A 27 -20.51 -2.61 1.76
N LYS A 28 -20.57 -1.26 1.82
CA LYS A 28 -20.35 -0.50 3.06
C LYS A 28 -21.40 -0.84 4.12
N ASP A 29 -22.65 -0.95 3.73
CA ASP A 29 -23.74 -1.32 4.66
C ASP A 29 -23.55 -2.72 5.21
N TYR A 30 -23.23 -3.70 4.35
CA TYR A 30 -22.91 -5.06 4.77
C TYR A 30 -21.76 -5.09 5.80
N ILE A 31 -20.67 -4.40 5.52
CA ILE A 31 -19.50 -4.36 6.43
C ILE A 31 -19.88 -3.75 7.77
N LYS A 32 -20.64 -2.65 7.74
CA LYS A 32 -21.02 -1.91 8.95
C LYS A 32 -21.98 -2.70 9.84
N ASN A 33 -22.93 -3.42 9.25
CA ASN A 33 -24.06 -3.96 9.98
C ASN A 33 -24.02 -5.50 10.13
N HIS A 34 -23.28 -6.22 9.27
CA HIS A 34 -23.37 -7.67 9.17
C HIS A 34 -22.03 -8.40 9.25
N MET A 35 -20.92 -7.75 8.86
CA MET A 35 -19.63 -8.43 8.77
C MET A 35 -19.01 -8.72 10.14
N VAL A 36 -19.18 -7.83 11.11
CA VAL A 36 -18.56 -7.94 12.43
C VAL A 36 -19.60 -8.34 13.47
N ASN A 37 -19.58 -9.61 13.86
CA ASN A 37 -20.45 -10.14 14.91
C ASN A 37 -19.69 -10.25 16.25
N ASN A 38 -19.32 -9.09 16.82
CA ASN A 38 -18.64 -9.01 18.11
C ASN A 38 -19.11 -7.77 18.86
N SER A 39 -19.76 -7.93 20.01
CA SER A 39 -20.32 -6.84 20.83
C SER A 39 -19.26 -5.84 21.37
N ARG A 40 -17.97 -6.23 21.33
CA ARG A 40 -16.87 -5.35 21.72
C ARG A 40 -16.38 -4.47 20.57
N ILE A 41 -16.81 -4.72 19.33
CA ILE A 41 -16.36 -4.00 18.13
C ILE A 41 -17.55 -3.25 17.56
N LYS A 42 -17.41 -1.95 17.40
CA LYS A 42 -18.38 -1.10 16.70
C LYS A 42 -17.73 -0.53 15.45
N VAL A 43 -18.20 -0.93 14.28
CA VAL A 43 -17.80 -0.28 13.02
C VAL A 43 -18.41 1.13 12.98
N VAL A 44 -17.57 2.14 12.87
CA VAL A 44 -17.98 3.56 12.85
C VAL A 44 -18.21 4.00 11.41
N SER A 45 -17.23 3.76 10.54
CA SER A 45 -17.31 4.09 9.12
C SER A 45 -16.49 3.12 8.28
N VAL A 46 -16.77 3.10 6.98
CA VAL A 46 -16.06 2.32 5.97
C VAL A 46 -15.69 3.21 4.81
N ASP A 47 -14.39 3.38 4.56
CA ASP A 47 -13.90 4.09 3.39
C ASP A 47 -13.62 3.10 2.28
N MET A 48 -14.16 3.37 1.08
CA MET A 48 -13.81 2.64 -0.13
C MET A 48 -12.48 3.15 -0.64
N ILE A 49 -11.49 2.25 -0.75
CA ILE A 49 -10.18 2.56 -1.37
C ILE A 49 -10.29 2.41 -2.88
N SER A 50 -10.72 1.25 -3.33
CA SER A 50 -10.97 0.94 -4.75
C SER A 50 -11.72 -0.38 -4.89
N LYS A 51 -12.13 -0.68 -6.12
CA LYS A 51 -12.63 -2.01 -6.49
C LYS A 51 -11.91 -2.52 -7.72
N LYS A 52 -11.87 -3.84 -7.87
CA LYS A 52 -11.22 -4.52 -8.99
C LYS A 52 -12.00 -5.75 -9.38
N GLU A 53 -12.38 -5.84 -10.65
CA GLU A 53 -12.93 -7.06 -11.21
C GLU A 53 -11.83 -8.13 -11.29
N LEU A 54 -12.18 -9.39 -10.99
CA LEU A 54 -11.25 -10.50 -11.06
C LEU A 54 -11.27 -11.16 -12.42
N ASP A 55 -10.08 -11.33 -13.02
CA ASP A 55 -9.94 -12.10 -14.26
C ASP A 55 -10.27 -13.58 -14.04
N ASN A 56 -9.95 -14.10 -12.85
CA ASN A 56 -10.21 -15.47 -12.45
C ASN A 56 -10.35 -15.58 -10.91
N PRO A 57 -11.48 -16.04 -10.38
CA PRO A 57 -12.71 -16.46 -11.11
C PRO A 57 -13.48 -15.25 -11.65
N LYS A 58 -14.00 -15.35 -12.88
CA LYS A 58 -14.78 -14.29 -13.52
C LYS A 58 -16.09 -13.99 -12.79
N GLY A 59 -16.48 -12.73 -12.84
CA GLY A 59 -17.73 -12.23 -12.25
C GLY A 59 -17.61 -11.95 -10.75
N TRP A 60 -16.44 -12.10 -10.16
CA TRP A 60 -16.15 -11.62 -8.82
C TRP A 60 -15.48 -10.26 -8.85
N GLU A 61 -15.83 -9.41 -7.91
CA GLU A 61 -15.17 -8.15 -7.64
C GLU A 61 -14.48 -8.18 -6.29
N ALA A 62 -13.26 -7.65 -6.21
CA ALA A 62 -12.56 -7.40 -4.95
C ALA A 62 -12.75 -5.93 -4.56
N TYR A 63 -13.35 -5.69 -3.41
CA TYR A 63 -13.50 -4.37 -2.80
C TYR A 63 -12.42 -4.18 -1.75
N PHE A 64 -11.57 -3.18 -1.93
CA PHE A 64 -10.55 -2.77 -0.98
C PHE A 64 -11.11 -1.64 -0.14
N VAL A 65 -11.13 -1.84 1.17
CA VAL A 65 -11.74 -0.91 2.12
C VAL A 65 -10.86 -0.63 3.31
N ASN A 66 -11.05 0.50 3.96
CA ASN A 66 -10.52 0.79 5.28
C ASN A 66 -11.68 0.90 6.27
N ILE A 67 -11.72 0.01 7.25
CA ILE A 67 -12.76 -0.08 8.25
C ILE A 67 -12.30 0.71 9.48
N HIS A 68 -13.02 1.75 9.84
CA HIS A 68 -12.80 2.49 11.09
C HIS A 68 -13.70 1.89 12.16
N ALA A 69 -13.10 1.39 13.22
CA ALA A 69 -13.85 0.75 14.29
C ALA A 69 -13.37 1.19 15.67
N GLU A 70 -14.27 1.10 16.63
CA GLU A 70 -13.99 1.24 18.05
C GLU A 70 -14.00 -0.15 18.69
N VAL A 71 -12.92 -0.49 19.40
CA VAL A 71 -12.76 -1.76 20.11
C VAL A 71 -12.77 -1.50 21.60
N LYS A 72 -13.80 -1.98 22.30
CA LYS A 72 -13.93 -1.84 23.75
C LYS A 72 -12.86 -2.65 24.46
N LYS A 73 -11.98 -2.01 25.22
CA LYS A 73 -11.04 -2.65 26.15
C LYS A 73 -11.65 -2.90 27.50
N THR A 74 -12.38 -1.92 28.01
CA THR A 74 -13.16 -1.96 29.26
C THR A 74 -14.54 -1.34 28.99
N PRO A 75 -15.47 -1.39 29.94
CA PRO A 75 -16.77 -0.74 29.79
C PRO A 75 -16.70 0.75 29.43
N THR A 76 -15.63 1.45 29.85
CA THR A 76 -15.45 2.91 29.69
C THR A 76 -14.33 3.31 28.73
N VAL A 77 -13.49 2.36 28.26
CA VAL A 77 -12.34 2.64 27.42
C VAL A 77 -12.45 1.89 26.11
N SER A 78 -12.34 2.61 25.00
CA SER A 78 -12.29 2.03 23.66
C SER A 78 -11.08 2.56 22.90
N ASP A 79 -10.47 1.71 22.08
CA ASP A 79 -9.46 2.10 21.09
C ASP A 79 -10.12 2.32 19.74
N LYS A 80 -9.69 3.37 19.05
CA LYS A 80 -10.00 3.55 17.63
C LYS A 80 -8.96 2.80 16.80
N VAL A 81 -9.43 1.95 15.90
CA VAL A 81 -8.59 1.16 15.01
C VAL A 81 -9.01 1.36 13.56
N ASN A 82 -8.02 1.31 12.68
CA ASN A 82 -8.21 1.29 11.23
C ASN A 82 -7.77 -0.07 10.71
N VAL A 83 -8.68 -0.77 10.06
CA VAL A 83 -8.45 -2.13 9.57
C VAL A 83 -8.63 -2.14 8.05
N PRO A 84 -7.55 -2.14 7.27
CA PRO A 84 -7.61 -2.39 5.84
C PRO A 84 -8.11 -3.81 5.58
N GLU A 85 -9.13 -3.94 4.72
CA GLU A 85 -9.75 -5.22 4.43
C GLU A 85 -10.04 -5.38 2.94
N THR A 86 -10.10 -6.63 2.47
CA THR A 86 -10.54 -6.98 1.11
C THR A 86 -11.76 -7.87 1.21
N ILE A 87 -12.84 -7.47 0.57
CA ILE A 87 -14.08 -8.24 0.50
C ILE A 87 -14.31 -8.63 -0.95
N PHE A 88 -14.62 -9.91 -1.18
CA PHE A 88 -14.98 -10.40 -2.50
C PHE A 88 -16.50 -10.45 -2.62
N VAL A 89 -17.02 -9.92 -3.73
CA VAL A 89 -18.45 -9.81 -3.94
C VAL A 89 -18.82 -10.37 -5.32
N LYS A 90 -19.94 -11.10 -5.37
CA LYS A 90 -20.55 -11.58 -6.61
C LYS A 90 -22.05 -11.78 -6.39
N ASP A 91 -22.88 -11.25 -7.30
CA ASP A 91 -24.33 -11.48 -7.33
C ASP A 91 -25.02 -11.23 -5.98
N GLY A 92 -24.60 -10.17 -5.24
CA GLY A 92 -25.15 -9.84 -3.93
C GLY A 92 -24.60 -10.69 -2.77
N PHE A 93 -23.67 -11.60 -3.02
CA PHE A 93 -22.99 -12.38 -1.97
C PHE A 93 -21.60 -11.80 -1.68
N ALA A 94 -21.26 -11.72 -0.41
CA ALA A 94 -19.97 -11.24 0.05
C ALA A 94 -19.21 -12.31 0.84
N VAL A 95 -17.92 -12.48 0.56
CA VAL A 95 -17.04 -13.39 1.31
C VAL A 95 -15.72 -12.70 1.67
N PRO A 96 -15.19 -12.90 2.90
CA PRO A 96 -13.92 -12.31 3.32
C PRO A 96 -12.69 -13.04 2.77
N THR A 97 -12.88 -14.23 2.20
CA THR A 97 -11.81 -15.12 1.73
C THR A 97 -12.25 -15.82 0.47
N LEU A 98 -11.40 -15.83 -0.55
CA LEU A 98 -11.64 -16.54 -1.82
C LEU A 98 -10.42 -17.42 -2.14
N ILE A 99 -10.55 -18.71 -1.89
CA ILE A 99 -9.44 -19.68 -2.01
C ILE A 99 -9.48 -20.36 -3.37
N ASN A 100 -8.37 -20.37 -4.07
CA ASN A 100 -8.19 -21.17 -5.27
C ASN A 100 -7.97 -22.64 -4.85
N MET A 101 -8.96 -23.49 -5.05
CA MET A 101 -8.93 -24.90 -4.62
C MET A 101 -7.80 -25.73 -5.26
N LYS A 102 -7.34 -25.36 -6.47
CA LYS A 102 -6.24 -26.08 -7.16
C LYS A 102 -4.87 -25.77 -6.53
N THR A 103 -4.70 -24.54 -6.00
CA THR A 103 -3.40 -24.06 -5.50
C THR A 103 -3.37 -23.88 -3.98
N GLY A 104 -4.53 -23.95 -3.31
CA GLY A 104 -4.70 -23.65 -1.89
C GLY A 104 -4.46 -22.18 -1.53
N LYS A 105 -4.24 -21.30 -2.50
CA LYS A 105 -3.90 -19.90 -2.24
C LYS A 105 -5.14 -19.05 -2.07
N ASP A 106 -5.15 -18.21 -1.03
CA ASP A 106 -6.14 -17.16 -0.84
C ASP A 106 -5.83 -15.99 -1.78
N LEU A 107 -6.82 -15.60 -2.60
CA LEU A 107 -6.73 -14.49 -3.53
C LEU A 107 -6.51 -13.16 -2.81
N LYS A 108 -6.97 -13.00 -1.58
CA LYS A 108 -6.71 -11.83 -0.74
C LYS A 108 -5.20 -11.53 -0.63
N SER A 109 -4.38 -12.56 -0.46
CA SER A 109 -2.92 -12.42 -0.39
C SER A 109 -2.25 -12.11 -1.73
N GLN A 110 -2.99 -12.21 -2.83
CA GLN A 110 -2.49 -12.04 -4.18
C GLN A 110 -2.93 -10.73 -4.83
N LEU A 111 -3.75 -9.96 -4.14
CA LEU A 111 -4.32 -8.72 -4.64
C LEU A 111 -3.93 -7.55 -3.76
N LYS A 112 -3.75 -6.41 -4.39
CA LYS A 112 -3.66 -5.09 -3.75
C LYS A 112 -4.40 -4.08 -4.60
N PRO A 113 -4.88 -2.97 -4.00
CA PRO A 113 -5.38 -1.85 -4.77
C PRO A 113 -4.27 -1.29 -5.66
N ASP A 114 -4.67 -0.73 -6.79
CA ASP A 114 -3.77 0.10 -7.58
C ASP A 114 -3.47 1.38 -6.79
N LEU A 115 -2.28 1.93 -6.94
CA LEU A 115 -1.90 3.15 -6.22
C LEU A 115 -2.63 4.38 -6.75
N ASP A 116 -2.97 5.30 -5.84
CA ASP A 116 -3.36 6.65 -6.22
C ASP A 116 -2.17 7.35 -6.90
N ILE A 117 -2.41 7.96 -8.06
CA ILE A 117 -1.39 8.71 -8.81
C ILE A 117 -0.79 9.87 -8.00
N LYS A 118 -1.52 10.40 -7.02
CA LYS A 118 -1.06 11.46 -6.11
C LYS A 118 0.13 11.05 -5.24
N LEU A 119 0.40 9.75 -5.10
CA LEU A 119 1.56 9.25 -4.36
C LEU A 119 2.88 9.40 -5.14
N TYR A 120 2.81 9.79 -6.41
CA TYR A 120 3.99 10.15 -7.20
C TYR A 120 4.25 11.66 -7.09
N ASP A 121 4.42 12.17 -5.89
CA ASP A 121 4.65 13.59 -5.60
C ASP A 121 6.13 13.97 -5.54
N ASP A 122 6.42 15.26 -5.67
CA ASP A 122 7.81 15.77 -5.70
C ASP A 122 8.55 15.53 -4.36
N LYS A 123 7.83 15.42 -3.24
CA LYS A 123 8.39 15.21 -1.90
C LYS A 123 8.99 13.81 -1.75
N HIS A 124 8.38 12.83 -2.39
CA HIS A 124 8.79 11.42 -2.33
C HIS A 124 9.64 11.02 -3.53
N LEU A 125 9.88 11.92 -4.50
CA LEU A 125 10.80 11.67 -5.60
C LEU A 125 12.22 11.50 -5.04
N PHE A 126 12.73 10.27 -5.14
CA PHE A 126 13.98 9.88 -4.51
C PHE A 126 15.14 9.78 -5.50
N ALA A 127 14.86 9.40 -6.74
CA ALA A 127 15.84 9.31 -7.82
C ALA A 127 15.16 9.33 -9.19
N GLY A 128 15.93 9.67 -10.23
CA GLY A 128 15.44 9.74 -11.60
C GLY A 128 14.74 11.07 -11.90
N ASN A 129 13.94 11.09 -12.97
CA ASN A 129 13.22 12.27 -13.40
C ASN A 129 11.70 12.03 -13.18
N LYS A 130 10.99 13.02 -12.63
CA LYS A 130 9.53 12.95 -12.45
C LYS A 130 8.77 12.68 -13.76
N ASP A 131 9.31 13.11 -14.87
CA ASP A 131 8.75 12.92 -16.21
C ASP A 131 9.24 11.64 -16.89
N ALA A 132 9.94 10.76 -16.15
CA ALA A 132 10.39 9.47 -16.65
C ALA A 132 9.21 8.59 -17.10
N LYS A 133 9.48 7.73 -18.08
CA LYS A 133 8.49 6.87 -18.72
C LYS A 133 7.81 5.93 -17.73
N HIS A 134 8.56 5.43 -16.74
CA HIS A 134 8.09 4.46 -15.74
C HIS A 134 8.31 4.98 -14.33
N LYS A 135 7.34 4.76 -13.46
CA LYS A 135 7.37 5.19 -12.05
C LYS A 135 7.41 3.98 -11.14
N ILE A 136 8.46 3.90 -10.34
CA ILE A 136 8.62 2.89 -9.30
C ILE A 136 8.32 3.55 -7.96
N LEU A 137 7.43 2.97 -7.17
CA LEU A 137 7.19 3.40 -5.79
C LEU A 137 7.51 2.24 -4.86
N VAL A 138 8.26 2.52 -3.79
CA VAL A 138 8.67 1.53 -2.80
C VAL A 138 8.29 1.96 -1.39
N PHE A 139 7.65 1.04 -0.64
CA PHE A 139 7.52 1.11 0.81
C PHE A 139 8.60 0.24 1.43
N SER A 140 9.44 0.80 2.29
CA SER A 140 10.67 0.14 2.72
C SER A 140 11.03 0.36 4.18
N ASP A 141 11.66 -0.68 4.76
CA ASP A 141 12.25 -0.70 6.09
C ASP A 141 13.77 -0.90 5.96
N PRO A 142 14.61 -0.01 6.53
CA PRO A 142 16.07 -0.09 6.39
C PRO A 142 16.70 -1.34 7.04
N GLN A 143 15.99 -2.04 7.92
CA GLN A 143 16.51 -3.26 8.54
C GLN A 143 15.87 -4.55 8.04
N CYS A 144 14.85 -4.46 7.19
CA CYS A 144 14.28 -5.62 6.52
C CYS A 144 15.34 -6.25 5.57
N PRO A 145 15.65 -7.55 5.71
CA PRO A 145 16.67 -8.22 4.88
C PRO A 145 16.41 -8.09 3.38
N PHE A 146 15.17 -8.26 2.95
CA PHE A 146 14.79 -8.11 1.54
C PHE A 146 14.91 -6.67 1.04
N CYS A 147 14.63 -5.66 1.90
CA CYS A 147 14.82 -4.26 1.53
C CYS A 147 16.30 -3.95 1.34
N LYS A 148 17.17 -4.44 2.23
CA LYS A 148 18.62 -4.29 2.12
C LYS A 148 19.17 -4.84 0.81
N GLU A 149 18.56 -5.90 0.29
CA GLU A 149 18.98 -6.50 -0.96
C GLU A 149 18.42 -5.77 -2.19
N ILE A 150 17.15 -5.38 -2.16
CA ILE A 150 16.39 -4.99 -3.35
C ILE A 150 16.46 -3.48 -3.59
N VAL A 151 16.27 -2.66 -2.54
CA VAL A 151 16.13 -1.21 -2.68
C VAL A 151 17.38 -0.54 -3.24
N PRO A 152 18.61 -0.88 -2.79
CA PRO A 152 19.82 -0.33 -3.41
C PRO A 152 19.97 -0.69 -4.89
N LYS A 153 19.52 -1.89 -5.31
CA LYS A 153 19.56 -2.30 -6.72
C LYS A 153 18.59 -1.47 -7.57
N ILE A 154 17.37 -1.24 -7.08
CA ILE A 154 16.40 -0.37 -7.76
C ILE A 154 16.96 1.05 -7.88
N TYR A 155 17.46 1.60 -6.78
CA TYR A 155 18.05 2.94 -6.78
C TYR A 155 19.16 3.08 -7.81
N LYS A 156 20.08 2.12 -7.87
CA LYS A 156 21.15 2.09 -8.86
C LYS A 156 20.60 2.06 -10.29
N ALA A 157 19.66 1.17 -10.57
CA ALA A 157 19.05 1.05 -11.90
C ALA A 157 18.37 2.35 -12.34
N VAL A 158 17.70 3.05 -11.41
CA VAL A 158 17.06 4.33 -11.68
C VAL A 158 18.10 5.43 -11.94
N LYS A 159 19.18 5.49 -11.16
CA LYS A 159 20.27 6.46 -11.37
C LYS A 159 20.97 6.27 -12.73
N GLU A 160 21.13 5.02 -13.16
CA GLU A 160 21.73 4.69 -14.46
C GLU A 160 20.76 4.98 -15.62
N ASN A 161 19.44 5.01 -15.38
CA ASN A 161 18.41 5.18 -16.40
C ASN A 161 17.38 6.26 -16.02
N PRO A 162 17.78 7.52 -15.72
CA PRO A 162 16.91 8.55 -15.14
C PRO A 162 15.81 9.05 -16.09
N LYS A 163 15.91 8.81 -17.40
CA LYS A 163 14.85 9.11 -18.36
C LYS A 163 13.82 7.99 -18.46
N THR A 164 14.22 6.77 -18.09
CA THR A 164 13.36 5.59 -18.13
C THR A 164 12.57 5.46 -16.82
N PHE A 165 13.21 5.74 -15.69
CA PHE A 165 12.63 5.50 -14.37
C PHE A 165 12.65 6.73 -13.46
N ALA A 166 11.60 6.87 -12.66
CA ALA A 166 11.55 7.69 -11.46
C ALA A 166 11.29 6.78 -10.25
N LEU A 167 12.04 6.94 -9.16
CA LEU A 167 11.84 6.22 -7.91
C LEU A 167 11.19 7.14 -6.88
N TYR A 168 10.07 6.70 -6.32
CA TYR A 168 9.38 7.31 -5.20
C TYR A 168 9.55 6.43 -3.97
N TYR A 169 9.93 7.01 -2.85
CA TYR A 169 10.31 6.27 -1.66
C TYR A 169 9.47 6.68 -0.44
N TYR A 170 8.87 5.70 0.21
CA TYR A 170 8.07 5.83 1.42
C TYR A 170 8.68 5.01 2.55
N HIS A 171 8.91 5.63 3.69
CA HIS A 171 9.42 4.95 4.87
C HIS A 171 8.33 4.11 5.54
N MET A 172 8.61 2.83 5.73
CA MET A 172 7.70 1.90 6.41
C MET A 172 8.47 1.00 7.39
N PRO A 173 8.99 1.55 8.49
CA PRO A 173 9.68 0.74 9.48
C PRO A 173 8.73 -0.24 10.16
N LEU A 174 9.10 -1.50 10.21
CA LEU A 174 8.31 -2.58 10.83
C LEU A 174 8.66 -2.68 12.32
N LEU A 175 8.24 -1.71 13.13
CA LEU A 175 8.68 -1.50 14.52
C LEU A 175 8.39 -2.68 15.47
N ARG A 176 7.44 -3.54 15.13
CA ARG A 176 7.16 -4.75 15.92
C ARG A 176 8.25 -5.80 15.82
N ILE A 177 8.95 -5.86 14.70
CA ILE A 177 10.02 -6.85 14.43
C ILE A 177 11.39 -6.22 14.31
N HIS A 178 11.48 -4.94 13.92
CA HIS A 178 12.70 -4.16 13.81
C HIS A 178 12.56 -2.82 14.55
N PRO A 179 12.51 -2.79 15.90
CA PRO A 179 12.44 -1.53 16.66
C PRO A 179 13.52 -0.54 16.31
N VAL A 180 14.72 -1.01 16.00
CA VAL A 180 15.88 -0.21 15.59
C VAL A 180 15.59 0.65 14.35
N SER A 181 14.66 0.24 13.51
CA SER A 181 14.30 0.96 12.28
C SER A 181 13.66 2.32 12.55
N ASP A 182 13.10 2.58 13.74
CA ASP A 182 12.53 3.89 14.06
C ASP A 182 13.60 4.99 13.97
N ALA A 183 14.64 4.92 14.78
CA ALA A 183 15.70 5.92 14.79
C ALA A 183 16.46 6.00 13.44
N ILE A 184 16.64 4.84 12.76
CA ILE A 184 17.29 4.82 11.45
C ILE A 184 16.41 5.53 10.41
N SER A 185 15.12 5.23 10.33
CA SER A 185 14.22 5.86 9.35
C SER A 185 14.11 7.37 9.57
N ARG A 186 14.05 7.82 10.82
CA ARG A 186 14.05 9.24 11.17
C ARG A 186 15.36 9.93 10.73
N ALA A 187 16.51 9.30 10.96
CA ALA A 187 17.80 9.80 10.45
C ALA A 187 17.84 9.82 8.91
N MET A 188 17.25 8.81 8.26
CA MET A 188 17.11 8.78 6.78
C MET A 188 16.23 9.93 6.28
N VAL A 189 15.10 10.23 6.94
CA VAL A 189 14.24 11.39 6.60
C VAL A 189 15.02 12.69 6.69
N ILE A 190 15.84 12.88 7.75
CA ILE A 190 16.69 14.08 7.88
C ILE A 190 17.64 14.21 6.70
N GLU A 191 18.31 13.14 6.30
CA GLU A 191 19.26 13.15 5.19
C GLU A 191 18.56 13.27 3.83
N GLN A 192 17.39 12.67 3.66
CA GLN A 192 16.54 12.83 2.47
C GLN A 192 16.12 14.29 2.29
N LYS A 193 15.67 14.98 3.35
CA LYS A 193 15.31 16.41 3.31
C LYS A 193 16.48 17.32 2.93
N LYS A 194 17.72 16.87 3.17
CA LYS A 194 18.95 17.57 2.72
C LYS A 194 19.38 17.18 1.30
N GLY A 195 18.68 16.27 0.63
CA GLY A 195 19.02 15.77 -0.69
C GLY A 195 20.16 14.73 -0.71
N HIS A 196 20.53 14.16 0.43
CA HIS A 196 21.62 13.18 0.54
C HIS A 196 21.14 11.75 0.26
N PHE A 197 20.50 11.53 -0.88
CA PHE A 197 19.85 10.25 -1.25
C PHE A 197 20.83 9.06 -1.28
N ASP A 198 22.05 9.23 -1.79
CA ASP A 198 23.07 8.18 -1.80
C ASP A 198 23.40 7.69 -0.39
N ARG A 199 23.46 8.61 0.59
CA ARG A 199 23.69 8.29 1.99
C ARG A 199 22.52 7.54 2.61
N VAL A 200 21.29 7.95 2.28
CA VAL A 200 20.08 7.25 2.72
C VAL A 200 20.12 5.78 2.26
N ILE A 201 20.50 5.54 1.01
CA ILE A 201 20.66 4.18 0.48
C ILE A 201 21.81 3.44 1.15
N ASP A 202 22.94 4.09 1.41
CA ASP A 202 24.06 3.42 2.10
C ASP A 202 23.72 3.02 3.55
N MET A 203 22.74 3.68 4.19
CA MET A 203 22.25 3.29 5.52
C MET A 203 21.65 1.88 5.57
N TYR A 204 21.22 1.32 4.44
CA TYR A 204 20.81 -0.09 4.36
C TYR A 204 21.96 -1.06 4.64
N SER A 205 23.20 -0.65 4.42
CA SER A 205 24.40 -1.45 4.71
C SER A 205 24.73 -1.57 6.21
N LEU A 206 24.10 -0.72 7.05
CA LEU A 206 24.33 -0.71 8.48
C LEU A 206 23.81 -2.00 9.14
N LYS A 207 24.65 -2.58 9.98
CA LYS A 207 24.30 -3.77 10.76
C LYS A 207 23.97 -3.35 12.19
N PHE A 208 22.76 -3.62 12.62
CA PHE A 208 22.28 -3.41 13.99
C PHE A 208 21.68 -4.70 14.52
N ASN A 209 21.60 -4.79 15.86
CA ASN A 209 20.64 -5.71 16.46
C ASN A 209 19.24 -5.19 16.15
N PRO A 210 18.37 -5.98 15.50
CA PRO A 210 17.02 -5.53 15.13
C PRO A 210 16.19 -5.06 16.33
N GLN A 211 16.46 -5.58 17.52
CA GLN A 211 15.76 -5.26 18.77
C GLN A 211 16.35 -4.05 19.53
N GLU A 212 17.41 -3.42 19.01
CA GLU A 212 17.97 -2.22 19.64
C GLU A 212 16.95 -1.07 19.63
N ARG A 213 16.79 -0.42 20.79
CA ARG A 213 15.83 0.69 20.98
C ARG A 213 16.51 1.98 21.46
N ASN A 214 17.78 1.90 21.84
CA ASN A 214 18.51 3.04 22.34
C ASN A 214 18.92 3.97 21.18
N ALA A 215 18.19 5.09 21.05
CA ALA A 215 18.40 6.04 19.97
C ALA A 215 19.80 6.64 19.96
N THR A 216 20.35 7.01 21.13
CA THR A 216 21.72 7.54 21.25
C THR A 216 22.75 6.56 20.68
N LYS A 217 22.62 5.27 21.00
CA LYS A 217 23.53 4.23 20.51
C LYS A 217 23.41 4.03 18.99
N ILE A 218 22.16 4.06 18.48
CA ILE A 218 21.90 3.92 17.04
C ILE A 218 22.48 5.12 16.28
N LEU A 219 22.16 6.34 16.74
CA LEU A 219 22.66 7.58 16.15
C LEU A 219 24.18 7.70 16.25
N GLY A 220 24.79 7.29 17.36
CA GLY A 220 26.25 7.28 17.53
C GLY A 220 26.94 6.45 16.43
N LYS A 221 26.37 5.31 16.05
CA LYS A 221 26.91 4.48 14.95
C LYS A 221 26.71 5.13 13.58
N ILE A 222 25.54 5.73 13.33
CA ILE A 222 25.23 6.47 12.11
C ILE A 222 26.17 7.67 11.98
N ASN A 223 26.26 8.50 13.02
CA ASN A 223 27.10 9.69 13.06
C ASN A 223 28.57 9.37 12.81
N LYS A 224 29.08 8.33 13.47
CA LYS A 224 30.46 7.88 13.28
C LYS A 224 30.74 7.45 11.84
N LYS A 225 29.83 6.69 11.22
CA LYS A 225 30.03 6.19 9.84
C LYS A 225 30.01 7.31 8.81
N TYR A 226 29.10 8.28 8.96
CA TYR A 226 28.84 9.30 7.94
C TYR A 226 29.37 10.69 8.31
N ASN A 227 30.11 10.82 9.41
CA ASN A 227 30.60 12.10 9.95
C ASN A 227 29.45 13.10 10.13
N LEU A 228 28.37 12.65 10.80
CA LEU A 228 27.17 13.45 11.08
C LEU A 228 27.13 13.82 12.57
N ASN A 229 26.22 14.74 12.90
CA ASN A 229 25.92 15.14 14.29
C ASN A 229 24.41 15.20 14.50
N ILE A 230 23.71 14.07 14.25
CA ILE A 230 22.28 13.94 14.48
C ILE A 230 22.08 13.58 15.95
N ALA A 231 21.34 14.39 16.69
CA ALA A 231 20.96 14.15 18.08
C ALA A 231 19.53 13.58 18.19
N GLU A 232 19.15 13.08 19.35
CA GLU A 232 17.79 12.57 19.60
C GLU A 232 16.73 13.66 19.35
N LYS A 233 16.98 14.90 19.80
CA LYS A 233 16.09 16.03 19.54
C LYS A 233 15.81 16.27 18.05
N ASP A 234 16.77 15.93 17.18
CA ASP A 234 16.64 16.15 15.73
C ASP A 234 15.72 15.09 15.12
N ILE A 235 15.82 13.83 15.55
CA ILE A 235 14.94 12.76 15.11
C ILE A 235 13.54 12.86 15.73
N ASP A 236 13.40 13.51 16.87
CA ASP A 236 12.11 13.75 17.56
C ASP A 236 11.45 15.07 17.11
N ALA A 237 12.09 15.83 16.23
CA ALA A 237 11.50 17.02 15.67
C ALA A 237 10.15 16.71 15.00
N LYS A 238 9.18 17.61 15.23
CA LYS A 238 7.79 17.39 14.80
C LYS A 238 7.66 17.10 13.32
N ASP A 239 8.41 17.81 12.48
CA ASP A 239 8.38 17.66 11.03
C ASP A 239 8.94 16.30 10.56
N ILE A 240 9.88 15.72 11.31
CA ILE A 240 10.43 14.37 11.05
C ILE A 240 9.42 13.29 11.48
N ALA A 241 8.81 13.49 12.65
CA ALA A 241 7.78 12.58 13.14
C ALA A 241 6.54 12.58 12.25
N ASP A 242 6.09 13.76 11.82
CA ASP A 242 4.93 13.92 10.92
C ASP A 242 5.19 13.27 9.54
N GLU A 243 6.41 13.41 9.01
CA GLU A 243 6.82 12.78 7.75
C GLU A 243 6.73 11.26 7.84
N LEU A 244 7.39 10.67 8.84
CA LEU A 244 7.40 9.23 9.04
C LEU A 244 5.98 8.69 9.27
N LYS A 245 5.18 9.43 10.04
CA LYS A 245 3.77 9.08 10.27
C LYS A 245 2.97 9.14 8.97
N HIS A 246 3.16 10.17 8.14
CA HIS A 246 2.50 10.30 6.85
C HIS A 246 2.77 9.08 5.96
N ASP A 247 4.02 8.65 5.88
CA ASP A 247 4.44 7.50 5.08
C ASP A 247 3.80 6.19 5.59
N GLN A 248 3.78 6.00 6.92
CA GLN A 248 3.14 4.84 7.54
C GLN A 248 1.61 4.83 7.34
N ASP A 249 0.96 5.98 7.48
CA ASP A 249 -0.48 6.12 7.22
C ASP A 249 -0.78 5.86 5.74
N THR A 250 0.08 6.32 4.83
CA THR A 250 -0.03 6.07 3.39
C THR A 250 0.14 4.60 3.07
N ALA A 251 1.12 3.92 3.68
CA ALA A 251 1.28 2.47 3.55
C ALA A 251 0.02 1.72 4.00
N THR A 252 -0.55 2.11 5.13
CA THR A 252 -1.79 1.52 5.65
C THR A 252 -2.96 1.72 4.69
N LYS A 253 -3.17 2.94 4.20
CA LYS A 253 -4.22 3.27 3.22
C LYS A 253 -4.03 2.52 1.89
N SER A 254 -2.79 2.26 1.50
CA SER A 254 -2.45 1.45 0.31
C SER A 254 -2.47 -0.06 0.57
N MET A 255 -2.95 -0.50 1.73
CA MET A 255 -3.00 -1.90 2.16
C MET A 255 -1.64 -2.60 2.11
N VAL A 256 -0.58 -1.88 2.44
CA VAL A 256 0.79 -2.42 2.52
C VAL A 256 0.99 -3.05 3.89
N ALA A 257 1.18 -4.37 3.93
CA ALA A 257 1.33 -5.14 5.16
C ALA A 257 2.78 -5.57 5.45
N GLY A 258 3.72 -5.26 4.56
CA GLY A 258 5.12 -5.67 4.71
C GLY A 258 6.04 -5.00 3.70
N THR A 259 7.34 -5.19 3.89
CA THR A 259 8.39 -4.55 3.10
C THR A 259 9.37 -5.56 2.49
N PRO A 260 9.99 -5.24 1.34
CA PRO A 260 9.60 -4.16 0.47
C PRO A 260 8.29 -4.46 -0.26
N THR A 261 7.40 -3.48 -0.33
CA THR A 261 6.27 -3.50 -1.26
C THR A 261 6.58 -2.52 -2.38
N ILE A 262 6.53 -3.00 -3.63
CA ILE A 262 6.93 -2.26 -4.81
C ILE A 262 5.77 -2.16 -5.76
N TYR A 263 5.58 -0.97 -6.31
CA TYR A 263 4.64 -0.71 -7.40
C TYR A 263 5.41 -0.20 -8.61
N LEU A 264 5.01 -0.67 -9.78
CA LEU A 264 5.49 -0.19 -11.07
C LEU A 264 4.30 0.37 -11.84
N ASP A 265 4.36 1.65 -12.21
CA ASP A 265 3.29 2.36 -12.91
C ASP A 265 1.91 2.20 -12.24
N GLY A 266 1.87 2.32 -10.92
CA GLY A 266 0.66 2.18 -10.10
C GLY A 266 0.24 0.74 -9.81
N LYS A 267 0.84 -0.25 -10.43
CA LYS A 267 0.49 -1.67 -10.25
C LYS A 267 1.45 -2.37 -9.29
N TRP A 268 0.91 -3.16 -8.38
CA TRP A 268 1.73 -3.92 -7.44
C TRP A 268 2.62 -4.94 -8.17
N ASP A 269 3.94 -4.76 -8.03
CA ASP A 269 4.93 -5.71 -8.55
C ASP A 269 5.22 -6.81 -7.51
N ARG A 270 4.55 -7.95 -7.65
CA ARG A 270 4.75 -9.11 -6.77
C ARG A 270 6.13 -9.74 -6.92
N THR A 271 6.75 -9.60 -8.09
CA THR A 271 8.07 -10.15 -8.38
C THR A 271 9.18 -9.31 -7.76
N ARG A 272 8.90 -8.02 -7.52
CA ARG A 272 9.86 -6.99 -7.09
C ARG A 272 10.98 -6.75 -8.10
N GLU A 273 10.83 -7.26 -9.33
CA GLU A 273 11.83 -7.27 -10.38
C GLU A 273 11.30 -6.86 -11.75
N ALA A 274 9.99 -6.50 -11.83
CA ALA A 274 9.36 -6.16 -13.11
C ALA A 274 10.08 -5.01 -13.83
N TYR A 275 10.66 -4.05 -13.09
CA TYR A 275 11.43 -2.96 -13.65
C TYR A 275 12.65 -3.42 -14.49
N LYS A 276 13.23 -4.59 -14.15
CA LYS A 276 14.41 -5.12 -14.87
C LYS A 276 14.15 -5.38 -16.35
N LYS A 277 12.89 -5.73 -16.70
CA LYS A 277 12.47 -5.97 -18.09
C LYS A 277 12.32 -4.69 -18.92
N LEU A 278 12.38 -3.53 -18.26
CA LEU A 278 12.19 -2.21 -18.85
C LEU A 278 13.51 -1.42 -18.94
N ILE A 279 14.60 -1.97 -18.41
CA ILE A 279 15.95 -1.41 -18.56
C ILE A 279 16.31 -1.46 -20.05
N PRO A 280 16.75 -0.30 -20.65
CA PRO A 280 17.11 -0.20 -22.06
C PRO A 280 18.22 -1.15 -22.46
#